data_243f27b452766ad2a2642bb5870e1353
#
_entry.id   243f27b452766ad2a2642bb5870e1353
#
_cell.length_a   1.000
_cell.length_b   1.000
_cell.length_c   1.000
_cell.angle_alpha   90.00
_cell.angle_beta   90.00
_cell.angle_gamma   90.00
#
_symmetry.space_group_name_H-M   'P 1'
#
loop_
_entity.id
_entity.type
_entity.pdbx_description
1 polymer ?
#
loop_
_entity_poly.entity_id
_entity_poly.type
_entity_poly.pdbx_seq_one_letter_code
_entity_poly.pdbx_strand_id
1 'polypeptide(L)'
;MPRSSYLFTSESVAEGHPDKVCDRISDAIVDTFLTADPHSRVAVETLATTNRVVLAGEVRGPASVTHDTLDQVARAAIKDIGYEQEGFHWQKAAIEIHVHSQSADIAAGVDAKGNKDEGAGDQGIMFGHACRETERFMPAPIYYAHNILRSLSEARHSGAEPGLGPDAKSQVTLFYENGRPVRATSVVVSTQHSPDLDQDTVREIVRPHVVNTLPAGWMCPEEEFYVNPTGRFVIGGPDGDAGLTGRKIIVDTYGGAAPHGGGAFSGKDPTKVDRSAAYAARYLAKNVVAAGLADRCTIQLSYAIGVSRPLSVYVETYGTGVVPEDRLVTVLCDLVDLSPRGIREHLSLSRPIYARTAAYGHFGRPVDADGGFSWERLDLVDALKSALN
;
A
#
# COMPACT_ATOMS: atom_id res chain seq x y z
N MET A 1 29.70 0.43 13.18
CA MET A 1 29.11 -0.59 14.04
C MET A 1 27.60 -0.43 14.01
N PRO A 2 26.80 -1.50 13.91
CA PRO A 2 25.36 -1.38 14.08
C PRO A 2 25.06 -0.77 15.45
N ARG A 3 24.00 0.07 15.54
CA ARG A 3 23.55 0.65 16.82
C ARG A 3 23.12 -0.48 17.74
N SER A 4 23.61 -0.51 18.98
CA SER A 4 23.26 -1.54 19.96
C SER A 4 21.80 -1.46 20.40
N SER A 5 21.24 -0.24 20.48
CA SER A 5 19.83 0.01 20.81
C SER A 5 19.35 1.32 20.21
N TYR A 6 18.06 1.38 19.83
CA TYR A 6 17.41 2.58 19.29
C TYR A 6 15.88 2.45 19.35
N LEU A 7 15.20 3.59 19.18
CA LEU A 7 13.75 3.64 18.97
C LEU A 7 13.47 3.84 17.46
N PHE A 8 12.46 3.15 16.96
CA PHE A 8 11.97 3.37 15.61
C PHE A 8 10.44 3.41 15.59
N THR A 9 9.89 4.36 14.84
CA THR A 9 8.46 4.64 14.80
C THR A 9 7.94 4.54 13.37
N SER A 10 6.77 3.95 13.22
CA SER A 10 5.97 4.05 11.98
C SER A 10 4.54 4.38 12.31
N GLU A 11 3.85 4.98 11.35
CA GLU A 11 2.43 5.29 11.43
C GLU A 11 1.63 4.61 10.33
N SER A 12 0.34 4.42 10.57
CA SER A 12 -0.65 3.97 9.61
C SER A 12 -1.90 4.82 9.69
N VAL A 13 -2.69 4.80 8.61
CA VAL A 13 -4.00 5.46 8.55
C VAL A 13 -5.05 4.48 8.02
N ALA A 14 -6.29 4.61 8.51
CA ALA A 14 -7.40 3.74 8.13
C ALA A 14 -7.96 4.09 6.74
N GLU A 15 -8.84 3.24 6.23
CA GLU A 15 -9.52 3.41 4.95
C GLU A 15 -10.32 4.71 4.82
N GLY A 16 -10.83 5.23 5.96
CA GLY A 16 -11.57 6.49 6.01
C GLY A 16 -10.72 7.74 6.16
N HIS A 17 -9.40 7.63 6.30
CA HIS A 17 -8.51 8.79 6.23
C HIS A 17 -8.69 9.51 4.88
N PRO A 18 -8.73 10.87 4.83
CA PRO A 18 -9.02 11.60 3.59
C PRO A 18 -8.21 11.14 2.38
N ASP A 19 -6.89 10.98 2.53
CA ASP A 19 -6.03 10.51 1.43
C ASP A 19 -6.34 9.06 1.04
N LYS A 20 -6.72 8.20 2.00
CA LYS A 20 -7.06 6.80 1.72
C LYS A 20 -8.44 6.64 1.09
N VAL A 21 -9.38 7.51 1.38
CA VAL A 21 -10.64 7.63 0.63
C VAL A 21 -10.34 7.87 -0.84
N CYS A 22 -9.42 8.80 -1.13
CA CYS A 22 -9.00 9.10 -2.50
C CYS A 22 -8.31 7.91 -3.17
N ASP A 23 -7.38 7.26 -2.48
CA ASP A 23 -6.71 6.05 -2.97
C ASP A 23 -7.71 4.94 -3.28
N ARG A 24 -8.69 4.71 -2.40
CA ARG A 24 -9.73 3.69 -2.57
C ARG A 24 -10.63 3.97 -3.77
N ILE A 25 -11.03 5.21 -3.98
CA ILE A 25 -11.82 5.63 -5.15
C ILE A 25 -11.01 5.42 -6.43
N SER A 26 -9.78 5.92 -6.48
CA SER A 26 -8.90 5.81 -7.64
C SER A 26 -8.62 4.35 -8.01
N ASP A 27 -8.38 3.47 -7.04
CA ASP A 27 -8.15 2.04 -7.29
C ASP A 27 -9.44 1.29 -7.66
N ALA A 28 -10.61 1.70 -7.16
CA ALA A 28 -11.89 1.15 -7.61
C ALA A 28 -12.16 1.49 -9.09
N ILE A 29 -11.72 2.65 -9.56
CA ILE A 29 -11.77 3.04 -10.98
C ILE A 29 -10.82 2.16 -11.79
N VAL A 30 -9.58 1.92 -11.34
CA VAL A 30 -8.64 0.99 -11.98
C VAL A 30 -9.27 -0.40 -12.14
N ASP A 31 -9.85 -0.93 -11.06
CA ASP A 31 -10.50 -2.25 -11.08
C ASP A 31 -11.70 -2.31 -12.03
N THR A 32 -12.46 -1.23 -12.15
CA THR A 32 -13.60 -1.12 -13.07
C THR A 32 -13.14 -1.23 -14.52
N PHE A 33 -12.09 -0.51 -14.90
CA PHE A 33 -11.52 -0.59 -16.24
C PHE A 33 -10.91 -1.96 -16.53
N LEU A 34 -10.15 -2.53 -15.60
CA LEU A 34 -9.54 -3.86 -15.78
C LEU A 34 -10.56 -4.99 -15.81
N THR A 35 -11.69 -4.83 -15.15
CA THR A 35 -12.84 -5.76 -15.25
C THR A 35 -13.44 -5.73 -16.65
N ALA A 36 -13.56 -4.55 -17.24
CA ALA A 36 -14.13 -4.37 -18.57
C ALA A 36 -13.15 -4.79 -19.69
N ASP A 37 -11.86 -4.52 -19.53
CA ASP A 37 -10.76 -4.93 -20.41
C ASP A 37 -9.44 -4.97 -19.63
N PRO A 38 -8.82 -6.17 -19.49
CA PRO A 38 -7.51 -6.33 -18.83
C PRO A 38 -6.34 -5.51 -19.43
N HIS A 39 -6.53 -5.00 -20.65
CA HIS A 39 -5.55 -4.16 -21.37
C HIS A 39 -5.81 -2.66 -21.20
N SER A 40 -6.79 -2.27 -20.39
CA SER A 40 -7.07 -0.87 -20.11
C SER A 40 -5.86 -0.15 -19.52
N ARG A 41 -5.70 1.13 -19.88
CA ARG A 41 -4.71 2.04 -19.30
C ARG A 41 -5.43 3.07 -18.45
N VAL A 42 -4.99 3.26 -17.23
CA VAL A 42 -5.65 4.14 -16.26
C VAL A 42 -4.58 4.92 -15.49
N ALA A 43 -4.76 6.22 -15.44
CA ALA A 43 -4.05 7.12 -14.56
C ALA A 43 -5.09 8.13 -14.05
N VAL A 44 -5.75 7.82 -12.92
CA VAL A 44 -6.83 8.64 -12.36
C VAL A 44 -6.52 8.97 -10.91
N GLU A 45 -6.43 10.24 -10.63
CA GLU A 45 -6.25 10.81 -9.31
C GLU A 45 -7.56 11.34 -8.77
N THR A 46 -7.74 11.26 -7.46
CA THR A 46 -8.92 11.74 -6.75
C THR A 46 -8.50 12.80 -5.74
N LEU A 47 -9.26 13.89 -5.70
CA LEU A 47 -9.25 14.86 -4.62
C LEU A 47 -10.61 14.80 -3.91
N ALA A 48 -10.61 14.77 -2.57
CA ALA A 48 -11.83 14.81 -1.77
C ALA A 48 -11.75 15.87 -0.69
N THR A 49 -12.85 16.59 -0.47
CA THR A 49 -13.05 17.56 0.60
C THR A 49 -14.53 17.58 1.00
N THR A 50 -14.97 18.50 1.84
CA THR A 50 -16.36 18.60 2.32
C THR A 50 -17.37 18.45 1.18
N ASN A 51 -18.12 17.34 1.20
CA ASN A 51 -19.14 16.93 0.21
C ASN A 51 -18.75 17.15 -1.27
N ARG A 52 -17.46 17.01 -1.60
CA ARG A 52 -16.95 17.14 -2.96
C ARG A 52 -15.86 16.13 -3.25
N VAL A 53 -15.93 15.53 -4.44
CA VAL A 53 -14.91 14.65 -5.00
C VAL A 53 -14.61 15.08 -6.41
N VAL A 54 -13.34 15.22 -6.76
CA VAL A 54 -12.87 15.52 -8.11
C VAL A 54 -12.04 14.33 -8.61
N LEU A 55 -12.43 13.78 -9.75
CA LEU A 55 -11.70 12.73 -10.47
C LEU A 55 -11.00 13.36 -11.66
N ALA A 56 -9.70 13.25 -11.77
CA ALA A 56 -8.92 13.82 -12.86
C ALA A 56 -7.90 12.82 -13.39
N GLY A 57 -7.67 12.83 -14.71
CA GLY A 57 -6.65 11.97 -15.31
C GLY A 57 -6.99 11.46 -16.69
N GLU A 58 -6.25 10.44 -17.14
CA GLU A 58 -6.35 9.89 -18.48
C GLU A 58 -6.64 8.39 -18.45
N VAL A 59 -7.45 7.95 -19.41
CA VAL A 59 -7.79 6.53 -19.56
C VAL A 59 -7.75 6.10 -21.04
N ARG A 60 -7.45 4.85 -21.28
CA ARG A 60 -7.63 4.14 -22.54
C ARG A 60 -8.30 2.80 -22.23
N GLY A 61 -9.57 2.68 -22.52
CA GLY A 61 -10.37 1.51 -22.19
C GLY A 61 -11.70 1.49 -22.96
N PRO A 62 -12.57 0.51 -22.68
CA PRO A 62 -13.83 0.35 -23.37
C PRO A 62 -14.78 1.56 -23.16
N ALA A 63 -15.48 1.93 -24.22
CA ALA A 63 -16.48 3.00 -24.16
C ALA A 63 -17.69 2.69 -23.25
N SER A 64 -17.83 1.45 -22.80
CA SER A 64 -18.84 1.03 -21.84
C SER A 64 -18.59 1.57 -20.43
N VAL A 65 -17.35 1.95 -20.09
CA VAL A 65 -17.01 2.63 -18.83
C VAL A 65 -17.20 4.14 -19.05
N THR A 66 -18.36 4.63 -18.67
CA THR A 66 -18.78 6.03 -18.86
C THR A 66 -18.51 6.89 -17.63
N HIS A 67 -18.68 8.21 -17.72
CA HIS A 67 -18.64 9.10 -16.56
C HIS A 67 -19.68 8.73 -15.49
N ASP A 68 -20.89 8.30 -15.91
CA ASP A 68 -21.92 7.80 -14.97
C ASP A 68 -21.42 6.56 -14.21
N THR A 69 -20.68 5.68 -14.90
CA THR A 69 -20.05 4.53 -14.23
C THR A 69 -19.03 4.99 -13.19
N LEU A 70 -18.20 5.97 -13.51
CA LEU A 70 -17.19 6.50 -12.57
C LEU A 70 -17.84 7.18 -11.36
N ASP A 71 -18.93 7.93 -11.54
CA ASP A 71 -19.73 8.51 -10.44
C ASP A 71 -20.24 7.41 -9.50
N GLN A 72 -20.85 6.36 -10.07
CA GLN A 72 -21.38 5.24 -9.27
C GLN A 72 -20.28 4.48 -8.51
N VAL A 73 -19.12 4.27 -9.13
CA VAL A 73 -17.96 3.61 -8.52
C VAL A 73 -17.43 4.44 -7.35
N ALA A 74 -17.29 5.73 -7.52
CA ALA A 74 -16.83 6.63 -6.46
C ALA A 74 -17.82 6.62 -5.27
N ARG A 75 -19.13 6.71 -5.53
CA ARG A 75 -20.16 6.63 -4.48
C ARG A 75 -20.16 5.29 -3.77
N ALA A 76 -19.99 4.20 -4.51
CA ALA A 76 -19.92 2.86 -3.93
C ALA A 76 -18.70 2.71 -3.00
N ALA A 77 -17.54 3.25 -3.39
CA ALA A 77 -16.35 3.26 -2.55
C ALA A 77 -16.56 4.07 -1.26
N ILE A 78 -17.13 5.28 -1.35
CA ILE A 78 -17.44 6.13 -0.18
C ILE A 78 -18.43 5.43 0.76
N LYS A 79 -19.46 4.76 0.20
CA LYS A 79 -20.44 3.98 0.97
C LYS A 79 -19.82 2.79 1.68
N ASP A 80 -18.96 2.03 0.99
CA ASP A 80 -18.26 0.87 1.51
C ASP A 80 -17.35 1.24 2.69
N ILE A 81 -16.64 2.38 2.59
CA ILE A 81 -15.87 2.96 3.69
C ILE A 81 -16.76 3.33 4.89
N GLY A 82 -18.02 3.71 4.66
CA GLY A 82 -19.00 4.00 5.71
C GLY A 82 -19.26 5.49 5.94
N TYR A 83 -19.06 6.35 4.94
CA TYR A 83 -19.32 7.78 5.08
C TYR A 83 -20.77 8.16 4.79
N GLU A 84 -21.49 8.49 5.88
CA GLU A 84 -22.87 9.00 5.89
C GLU A 84 -23.01 10.26 6.79
N GLN A 85 -21.91 10.97 7.04
CA GLN A 85 -21.92 12.20 7.84
C GLN A 85 -22.37 13.41 7.00
N GLU A 86 -22.80 14.50 7.65
CA GLU A 86 -23.37 15.67 6.97
C GLU A 86 -22.39 16.29 5.98
N GLY A 87 -21.13 16.46 6.37
CA GLY A 87 -20.09 17.09 5.55
C GLY A 87 -19.39 16.16 4.57
N PHE A 88 -19.65 14.83 4.64
CA PHE A 88 -19.16 13.88 3.63
C PHE A 88 -20.06 12.65 3.57
N HIS A 89 -20.87 12.56 2.51
CA HIS A 89 -21.92 11.55 2.38
C HIS A 89 -21.94 10.97 0.98
N TRP A 90 -21.96 9.64 0.84
CA TRP A 90 -21.89 8.94 -0.45
C TRP A 90 -22.99 9.35 -1.43
N GLN A 91 -24.22 9.74 -0.96
CA GLN A 91 -25.30 10.20 -1.82
C GLN A 91 -25.22 11.69 -2.15
N LYS A 92 -24.71 12.52 -1.21
CA LYS A 92 -24.80 13.98 -1.27
C LYS A 92 -23.56 14.62 -1.88
N ALA A 93 -22.40 13.95 -1.82
CA ALA A 93 -21.17 14.48 -2.36
C ALA A 93 -21.31 14.81 -3.85
N ALA A 94 -20.91 16.00 -4.24
CA ALA A 94 -20.77 16.38 -5.64
C ALA A 94 -19.54 15.67 -6.23
N ILE A 95 -19.72 14.92 -7.32
CA ILE A 95 -18.62 14.25 -8.01
C ILE A 95 -18.37 14.94 -9.34
N GLU A 96 -17.19 15.53 -9.49
CA GLU A 96 -16.75 16.21 -10.69
C GLU A 96 -15.76 15.31 -11.43
N ILE A 97 -15.99 15.08 -12.73
CA ILE A 97 -15.22 14.13 -13.52
C ILE A 97 -14.52 14.84 -14.66
N HIS A 98 -13.19 14.92 -14.55
CA HIS A 98 -12.27 15.50 -15.53
C HIS A 98 -11.33 14.40 -16.08
N VAL A 99 -11.93 13.25 -16.41
CA VAL A 99 -11.22 12.12 -17.01
C VAL A 99 -11.40 12.17 -18.52
N HIS A 100 -10.29 12.08 -19.25
CA HIS A 100 -10.26 12.15 -20.70
C HIS A 100 -9.44 11.01 -21.32
N SER A 101 -9.53 10.86 -22.63
CA SER A 101 -8.78 9.83 -23.35
C SER A 101 -7.28 10.13 -23.36
N GLN A 102 -6.45 9.10 -23.14
CA GLN A 102 -4.99 9.21 -23.18
C GLN A 102 -4.50 9.75 -24.53
N SER A 103 -3.49 10.63 -24.51
CA SER A 103 -2.84 11.16 -25.70
C SER A 103 -2.24 10.05 -26.58
N ALA A 104 -2.43 10.18 -27.90
CA ALA A 104 -1.87 9.26 -28.88
C ALA A 104 -0.33 9.24 -28.90
N ASP A 105 0.31 10.35 -28.52
CA ASP A 105 1.78 10.46 -28.50
C ASP A 105 2.39 9.63 -27.37
N ILE A 106 1.76 9.61 -26.19
CA ILE A 106 2.18 8.75 -25.07
C ILE A 106 2.02 7.28 -25.44
N ALA A 107 0.88 6.91 -26.05
CA ALA A 107 0.63 5.55 -26.50
C ALA A 107 1.66 5.07 -27.50
N ALA A 108 2.08 5.92 -28.45
CA ALA A 108 3.05 5.56 -29.48
C ALA A 108 4.47 5.29 -28.95
N GLY A 109 4.84 5.92 -27.81
CA GLY A 109 6.15 5.73 -27.17
C GLY A 109 6.28 4.43 -26.37
N VAL A 110 5.17 3.91 -25.87
CA VAL A 110 5.11 2.82 -24.88
C VAL A 110 4.66 1.50 -25.48
N ASP A 111 3.72 1.53 -26.44
CA ASP A 111 3.15 0.33 -27.01
C ASP A 111 4.17 -0.47 -27.84
N ALA A 112 4.08 -1.79 -27.73
CA ALA A 112 4.87 -2.71 -28.58
C ALA A 112 4.52 -2.50 -30.07
N LYS A 113 5.51 -2.28 -30.92
CA LYS A 113 5.34 -2.17 -32.37
C LYS A 113 6.38 -3.01 -33.10
N GLY A 114 5.93 -3.96 -33.91
CA GLY A 114 6.82 -4.85 -34.66
C GLY A 114 7.66 -5.72 -33.72
N ASN A 115 9.00 -5.61 -33.84
CA ASN A 115 9.95 -6.36 -32.99
C ASN A 115 10.34 -5.63 -31.70
N LYS A 116 9.70 -4.50 -31.38
CA LYS A 116 9.98 -3.73 -30.16
C LYS A 116 9.07 -4.20 -29.03
N ASP A 117 9.66 -4.63 -27.93
CA ASP A 117 8.96 -4.91 -26.69
C ASP A 117 8.31 -3.67 -26.09
N GLU A 118 7.27 -3.86 -25.27
CA GLU A 118 6.64 -2.80 -24.50
C GLU A 118 7.66 -2.15 -23.56
N GLY A 119 7.89 -0.86 -23.72
CA GLY A 119 8.79 -0.08 -22.87
C GLY A 119 8.10 0.42 -21.61
N ALA A 120 8.87 0.83 -20.60
CA ALA A 120 8.34 1.51 -19.43
C ALA A 120 7.62 2.80 -19.84
N GLY A 121 6.48 3.06 -19.21
CA GLY A 121 5.65 4.25 -19.50
C GLY A 121 6.24 5.54 -18.98
N ASP A 122 7.20 5.46 -18.07
CA ASP A 122 7.91 6.59 -17.47
C ASP A 122 9.31 6.15 -17.02
N GLN A 123 10.15 7.11 -16.68
CA GLN A 123 11.36 6.89 -15.90
C GLN A 123 11.00 6.75 -14.42
N GLY A 124 11.83 6.06 -13.63
CA GLY A 124 11.63 6.00 -12.19
C GLY A 124 12.57 5.04 -11.49
N ILE A 125 12.57 5.13 -10.16
CA ILE A 125 13.23 4.20 -9.26
C ILE A 125 12.19 3.62 -8.30
N MET A 126 12.22 2.30 -8.09
CA MET A 126 11.28 1.59 -7.24
C MET A 126 12.05 0.72 -6.26
N PHE A 127 11.54 0.63 -5.04
CA PHE A 127 12.18 -0.14 -3.97
C PHE A 127 11.28 -1.25 -3.47
N GLY A 128 11.90 -2.40 -3.22
CA GLY A 128 11.33 -3.50 -2.47
C GLY A 128 12.15 -3.77 -1.22
N HIS A 129 11.49 -4.15 -0.14
CA HIS A 129 12.16 -4.48 1.12
C HIS A 129 11.53 -5.67 1.80
N ALA A 130 12.34 -6.45 2.50
CA ALA A 130 11.91 -7.51 3.40
C ALA A 130 12.91 -7.67 4.55
N CYS A 131 12.42 -8.08 5.72
CA CYS A 131 13.23 -8.36 6.90
C CYS A 131 12.55 -9.43 7.78
N ARG A 132 13.32 -10.05 8.70
CA ARG A 132 12.83 -11.11 9.59
C ARG A 132 12.26 -10.58 10.91
N GLU A 133 11.64 -9.39 10.90
CA GLU A 133 11.08 -8.80 12.10
C GLU A 133 9.67 -9.32 12.42
N THR A 134 8.93 -9.75 11.39
CA THR A 134 7.58 -10.31 11.50
C THR A 134 7.43 -11.54 10.60
N GLU A 135 6.40 -12.35 10.84
CA GLU A 135 6.07 -13.53 10.01
C GLU A 135 5.70 -13.18 8.56
N ARG A 136 5.40 -11.90 8.30
CA ARG A 136 5.11 -11.40 6.95
C ARG A 136 6.33 -10.77 6.28
N PHE A 137 7.51 -10.87 6.90
CA PHE A 137 8.75 -10.25 6.40
C PHE A 137 8.64 -8.74 6.22
N MET A 138 7.93 -8.08 7.13
CA MET A 138 7.74 -6.62 7.19
C MET A 138 8.46 -6.03 8.40
N PRO A 139 8.87 -4.75 8.31
CA PRO A 139 9.30 -4.00 9.49
C PRO A 139 8.18 -3.97 10.54
N ALA A 140 8.52 -4.29 11.79
CA ALA A 140 7.54 -4.49 12.84
C ALA A 140 6.68 -3.24 13.17
N PRO A 141 7.21 -1.99 13.23
CA PRO A 141 6.41 -0.84 13.57
C PRO A 141 5.24 -0.59 12.61
N ILE A 142 5.50 -0.61 11.29
CA ILE A 142 4.45 -0.41 10.30
C ILE A 142 3.47 -1.59 10.24
N TYR A 143 3.98 -2.81 10.42
CA TYR A 143 3.15 -4.01 10.45
C TYR A 143 2.10 -3.95 11.58
N TYR A 144 2.54 -3.61 12.81
CA TYR A 144 1.62 -3.49 13.93
C TYR A 144 0.69 -2.26 13.81
N ALA A 145 1.20 -1.14 13.32
CA ALA A 145 0.36 0.04 13.06
C ALA A 145 -0.80 -0.29 12.09
N HIS A 146 -0.53 -0.99 10.99
CA HIS A 146 -1.58 -1.46 10.06
C HIS A 146 -2.57 -2.41 10.72
N ASN A 147 -2.08 -3.40 11.46
CA ASN A 147 -2.94 -4.43 12.04
C ASN A 147 -3.85 -3.90 13.15
N ILE A 148 -3.41 -2.91 13.95
CA ILE A 148 -4.26 -2.21 14.92
C ILE A 148 -5.45 -1.56 14.20
N LEU A 149 -5.22 -0.80 13.13
CA LEU A 149 -6.29 -0.12 12.40
C LEU A 149 -7.19 -1.09 11.64
N ARG A 150 -6.63 -2.16 11.09
CA ARG A 150 -7.42 -3.20 10.44
C ARG A 150 -8.36 -3.88 11.42
N SER A 151 -7.88 -4.21 12.63
CA SER A 151 -8.71 -4.78 13.68
C SER A 151 -9.86 -3.84 14.10
N LEU A 152 -9.59 -2.54 14.23
CA LEU A 152 -10.63 -1.53 14.51
C LEU A 152 -11.65 -1.42 13.36
N SER A 153 -11.18 -1.44 12.11
CA SER A 153 -12.05 -1.39 10.93
C SER A 153 -12.93 -2.64 10.81
N GLU A 154 -12.37 -3.82 11.04
CA GLU A 154 -13.13 -5.09 11.07
C GLU A 154 -14.22 -5.07 12.17
N ALA A 155 -13.91 -4.55 13.37
CA ALA A 155 -14.87 -4.39 14.45
C ALA A 155 -16.00 -3.41 14.09
N ARG A 156 -15.67 -2.29 13.43
CA ARG A 156 -16.65 -1.32 12.93
C ARG A 156 -17.55 -1.93 11.86
N HIS A 157 -16.99 -2.58 10.83
CA HIS A 157 -17.75 -3.19 9.73
C HIS A 157 -18.64 -4.35 10.19
N SER A 158 -18.18 -5.13 11.17
CA SER A 158 -18.98 -6.22 11.75
C SER A 158 -20.09 -5.74 12.69
N GLY A 159 -20.07 -4.46 13.09
CA GLY A 159 -20.99 -3.90 14.08
C GLY A 159 -20.65 -4.28 15.53
N ALA A 160 -19.46 -4.85 15.77
CA ALA A 160 -18.99 -5.11 17.14
C ALA A 160 -18.70 -3.80 17.88
N GLU A 161 -18.18 -2.79 17.15
CA GLU A 161 -17.90 -1.46 17.68
C GLU A 161 -18.63 -0.38 16.84
N PRO A 162 -19.96 -0.28 16.97
CA PRO A 162 -20.79 0.60 16.12
C PRO A 162 -20.58 2.09 16.41
N GLY A 163 -19.94 2.42 17.53
CA GLY A 163 -19.61 3.80 17.89
C GLY A 163 -18.33 4.36 17.23
N LEU A 164 -17.57 3.52 16.51
CA LEU A 164 -16.37 3.99 15.80
C LEU A 164 -16.73 4.51 14.40
N GLY A 165 -16.06 5.60 14.00
CA GLY A 165 -16.11 6.14 12.64
C GLY A 165 -15.00 5.57 11.74
N PRO A 166 -15.06 5.86 10.41
CA PRO A 166 -14.13 5.26 9.44
C PRO A 166 -12.71 5.88 9.46
N ASP A 167 -12.54 7.11 9.96
CA ASP A 167 -11.23 7.78 10.01
C ASP A 167 -10.47 7.40 11.28
N ALA A 168 -9.26 6.91 11.09
CA ALA A 168 -8.37 6.63 12.21
C ALA A 168 -6.90 6.66 11.78
N LYS A 169 -6.03 6.89 12.76
CA LYS A 169 -4.57 6.84 12.63
C LYS A 169 -3.98 6.03 13.78
N SER A 170 -2.90 5.32 13.52
CA SER A 170 -2.11 4.65 14.54
C SER A 170 -0.63 4.97 14.36
N GLN A 171 0.10 5.04 15.46
CA GLN A 171 1.55 5.19 15.46
C GLN A 171 2.12 4.24 16.51
N VAL A 172 3.14 3.46 16.12
CA VAL A 172 3.78 2.49 17.00
C VAL A 172 5.28 2.78 17.05
N THR A 173 5.79 3.01 18.25
CA THR A 173 7.22 3.17 18.51
C THR A 173 7.73 1.92 19.20
N LEU A 174 8.71 1.25 18.57
CA LEU A 174 9.34 0.06 19.12
C LEU A 174 10.78 0.35 19.58
N PHE A 175 11.16 -0.28 20.67
CA PHE A 175 12.53 -0.36 21.11
C PHE A 175 13.22 -1.56 20.45
N TYR A 176 14.40 -1.29 19.91
CA TYR A 176 15.26 -2.28 19.24
C TYR A 176 16.51 -2.53 20.05
N GLU A 177 16.87 -3.80 20.18
CA GLU A 177 18.15 -4.26 20.71
C GLU A 177 18.84 -5.14 19.67
N ASN A 178 20.10 -4.83 19.37
CA ASN A 178 20.90 -5.58 18.40
C ASN A 178 20.19 -5.79 17.04
N GLY A 179 19.45 -4.76 16.59
CA GLY A 179 18.72 -4.77 15.31
C GLY A 179 17.41 -5.56 15.33
N ARG A 180 16.92 -6.00 16.50
CA ARG A 180 15.64 -6.72 16.65
C ARG A 180 14.66 -5.92 17.50
N PRO A 181 13.38 -5.84 17.10
CA PRO A 181 12.36 -5.20 17.93
C PRO A 181 12.07 -6.07 19.17
N VAL A 182 11.91 -5.45 20.34
CA VAL A 182 11.77 -6.16 21.63
C VAL A 182 10.48 -5.81 22.36
N ARG A 183 9.98 -4.57 22.24
CA ARG A 183 8.75 -4.09 22.89
C ARG A 183 8.31 -2.75 22.34
N ALA A 184 7.04 -2.42 22.52
CA ALA A 184 6.56 -1.07 22.28
C ALA A 184 6.96 -0.15 23.46
N THR A 185 7.33 1.08 23.11
CA THR A 185 7.60 2.15 24.10
C THR A 185 6.52 3.21 24.07
N SER A 186 5.81 3.36 22.95
CA SER A 186 4.67 4.26 22.83
C SER A 186 3.73 3.76 21.75
N VAL A 187 2.43 3.90 21.98
CA VAL A 187 1.37 3.63 20.99
C VAL A 187 0.38 4.79 21.00
N VAL A 188 0.14 5.37 19.84
CA VAL A 188 -0.88 6.42 19.65
C VAL A 188 -1.95 5.88 18.70
N VAL A 189 -3.22 6.02 19.10
CA VAL A 189 -4.38 5.74 18.24
C VAL A 189 -5.31 6.94 18.28
N SER A 190 -5.56 7.53 17.12
CA SER A 190 -6.61 8.54 16.95
C SER A 190 -7.71 7.92 16.11
N THR A 191 -8.92 7.83 16.61
CA THR A 191 -10.06 7.22 15.90
C THR A 191 -11.30 8.08 16.00
N GLN A 192 -11.95 8.25 14.86
CA GLN A 192 -13.25 8.90 14.79
C GLN A 192 -14.29 8.09 15.56
N HIS A 193 -15.20 8.78 16.28
CA HIS A 193 -16.20 8.15 17.12
C HIS A 193 -17.52 8.93 17.14
N SER A 194 -18.59 8.25 17.56
CA SER A 194 -19.89 8.86 17.82
C SER A 194 -19.78 9.99 18.88
N PRO A 195 -20.57 11.06 18.75
CA PRO A 195 -20.60 12.13 19.74
C PRO A 195 -21.03 11.67 21.14
N ASP A 196 -21.65 10.51 21.25
CA ASP A 196 -22.14 9.93 22.52
C ASP A 196 -21.05 9.22 23.33
N LEU A 197 -19.86 8.95 22.71
CA LEU A 197 -18.73 8.35 23.38
C LEU A 197 -17.79 9.42 23.94
N ASP A 198 -17.40 9.25 25.19
CA ASP A 198 -16.31 10.03 25.78
C ASP A 198 -14.94 9.42 25.50
N GLN A 199 -13.88 10.14 25.83
CA GLN A 199 -12.50 9.72 25.54
C GLN A 199 -12.11 8.43 26.28
N ASP A 200 -12.57 8.25 27.51
CA ASP A 200 -12.24 7.08 28.33
C ASP A 200 -12.90 5.83 27.75
N THR A 201 -14.16 5.93 27.33
CA THR A 201 -14.86 4.83 26.62
C THR A 201 -14.16 4.48 25.30
N VAL A 202 -13.76 5.46 24.50
CA VAL A 202 -13.00 5.20 23.27
C VAL A 202 -11.67 4.50 23.58
N ARG A 203 -10.98 4.90 24.66
CA ARG A 203 -9.73 4.27 25.10
C ARG A 203 -9.95 2.81 25.50
N GLU A 204 -11.03 2.50 26.21
CA GLU A 204 -11.40 1.13 26.57
C GLU A 204 -11.72 0.26 25.36
N ILE A 205 -12.40 0.82 24.36
CA ILE A 205 -12.67 0.14 23.08
C ILE A 205 -11.37 -0.17 22.32
N VAL A 206 -10.47 0.80 22.21
CA VAL A 206 -9.23 0.67 21.43
C VAL A 206 -8.21 -0.28 22.06
N ARG A 207 -8.14 -0.32 23.40
CA ARG A 207 -7.13 -1.08 24.16
C ARG A 207 -7.01 -2.55 23.75
N PRO A 208 -8.08 -3.36 23.70
CA PRO A 208 -7.99 -4.77 23.32
C PRO A 208 -7.48 -4.97 21.90
N HIS A 209 -7.78 -4.08 20.95
CA HIS A 209 -7.26 -4.13 19.59
C HIS A 209 -5.74 -3.95 19.56
N VAL A 210 -5.19 -3.08 20.38
CA VAL A 210 -3.73 -2.88 20.49
C VAL A 210 -3.07 -4.08 21.17
N VAL A 211 -3.61 -4.50 22.33
CA VAL A 211 -3.05 -5.62 23.12
C VAL A 211 -3.04 -6.93 22.33
N ASN A 212 -4.11 -7.21 21.59
CA ASN A 212 -4.23 -8.44 20.79
C ASN A 212 -3.38 -8.39 19.50
N THR A 213 -3.00 -7.21 19.04
CA THR A 213 -2.15 -7.03 17.84
C THR A 213 -0.67 -7.14 18.16
N LEU A 214 -0.25 -6.63 19.31
CA LEU A 214 1.15 -6.69 19.73
C LEU A 214 1.51 -8.07 20.29
N PRO A 215 2.75 -8.53 20.15
CA PRO A 215 3.22 -9.74 20.83
C PRO A 215 2.99 -9.65 22.34
N ALA A 216 2.76 -10.79 22.98
CA ALA A 216 2.55 -10.87 24.41
C ALA A 216 3.68 -10.18 25.20
N GLY A 217 3.36 -9.28 26.08
CA GLY A 217 4.32 -8.51 26.88
C GLY A 217 4.96 -7.32 26.16
N TRP A 218 4.53 -6.99 24.96
CA TRP A 218 5.07 -5.84 24.20
C TRP A 218 4.29 -4.54 24.40
N MET A 219 3.19 -4.53 25.14
CA MET A 219 2.42 -3.31 25.42
C MET A 219 3.33 -2.26 26.08
N CYS A 220 3.19 -1.02 25.62
CA CYS A 220 3.89 0.13 26.21
C CYS A 220 3.38 0.44 27.62
N PRO A 221 4.15 1.23 28.45
CA PRO A 221 3.65 1.75 29.71
C PRO A 221 2.33 2.52 29.53
N GLU A 222 1.50 2.54 30.57
CA GLU A 222 0.15 3.12 30.51
C GLU A 222 0.18 4.63 30.18
N GLU A 223 1.17 5.34 30.67
CA GLU A 223 1.42 6.76 30.41
C GLU A 223 1.86 7.04 28.96
N GLU A 224 2.28 6.02 28.24
CA GLU A 224 2.73 6.09 26.83
C GLU A 224 1.70 5.50 25.85
N PHE A 225 0.53 5.13 26.34
CA PHE A 225 -0.61 4.70 25.53
C PHE A 225 -1.60 5.84 25.34
N TYR A 226 -1.59 6.46 24.18
CA TYR A 226 -2.38 7.65 23.84
C TYR A 226 -3.55 7.27 22.94
N VAL A 227 -4.78 7.57 23.38
CA VAL A 227 -5.99 7.43 22.54
C VAL A 227 -6.68 8.78 22.46
N ASN A 228 -6.89 9.30 21.25
CA ASN A 228 -7.47 10.63 20.99
C ASN A 228 -6.87 11.72 21.92
N PRO A 229 -5.54 11.94 21.92
CA PRO A 229 -4.89 12.81 22.91
C PRO A 229 -5.35 14.28 22.86
N THR A 230 -5.96 14.70 21.75
CA THR A 230 -6.60 16.01 21.61
C THR A 230 -8.04 16.05 22.12
N GLY A 231 -8.57 14.92 22.61
CA GLY A 231 -9.93 14.77 23.09
C GLY A 231 -10.88 14.26 22.01
N ARG A 232 -11.92 15.02 21.69
CA ARG A 232 -13.02 14.60 20.83
C ARG A 232 -12.63 14.53 19.35
N PHE A 233 -12.98 13.41 18.67
CA PHE A 233 -12.77 13.22 17.23
C PHE A 233 -14.07 12.70 16.57
N VAL A 234 -15.03 13.59 16.34
CA VAL A 234 -16.35 13.26 15.79
C VAL A 234 -16.43 13.54 14.28
N ILE A 235 -15.88 14.66 13.83
CA ILE A 235 -15.79 14.99 12.41
C ILE A 235 -14.47 14.43 11.87
N GLY A 236 -14.55 13.53 10.90
CA GLY A 236 -13.38 12.91 10.28
C GLY A 236 -13.52 12.81 8.76
N GLY A 237 -12.49 12.24 8.14
CA GLY A 237 -12.43 12.08 6.71
C GLY A 237 -12.37 13.39 5.94
N PRO A 238 -12.82 13.41 4.67
CA PRO A 238 -12.73 14.58 3.79
C PRO A 238 -13.49 15.83 4.28
N ASP A 239 -14.36 15.69 5.27
CA ASP A 239 -15.00 16.85 5.93
C ASP A 239 -14.05 17.53 6.92
N GLY A 240 -13.18 16.77 7.58
CA GLY A 240 -12.21 17.32 8.52
C GLY A 240 -10.96 17.89 7.85
N ASP A 241 -10.48 17.24 6.79
CA ASP A 241 -9.29 17.63 6.03
C ASP A 241 -9.38 17.13 4.58
N ALA A 242 -8.78 17.85 3.63
CA ALA A 242 -8.77 17.44 2.25
C ALA A 242 -7.84 16.26 2.01
N GLY A 243 -8.28 15.30 1.18
CA GLY A 243 -7.51 14.16 0.72
C GLY A 243 -7.10 14.24 -0.73
N LEU A 244 -6.04 13.54 -1.07
CA LEU A 244 -5.54 13.40 -2.43
C LEU A 244 -4.90 12.02 -2.62
N THR A 245 -5.12 11.39 -3.78
CA THR A 245 -4.46 10.14 -4.16
C THR A 245 -2.95 10.27 -4.09
N GLY A 246 -2.28 9.26 -3.52
CA GLY A 246 -0.82 9.16 -3.52
C GLY A 246 -0.10 10.03 -2.49
N ARG A 247 -0.78 10.49 -1.44
CA ARG A 247 -0.17 11.27 -0.34
C ARG A 247 0.23 10.42 0.88
N LYS A 248 0.03 9.09 0.83
CA LYS A 248 0.38 8.16 1.93
C LYS A 248 1.35 7.06 1.46
N ILE A 249 2.27 7.40 0.55
CA ILE A 249 3.18 6.45 -0.09
C ILE A 249 4.12 5.73 0.89
N ILE A 250 4.47 6.35 2.00
CA ILE A 250 5.31 5.72 3.03
C ILE A 250 4.48 4.75 3.88
N VAL A 251 3.23 5.10 4.17
CA VAL A 251 2.25 4.19 4.81
C VAL A 251 1.96 2.99 3.91
N ASP A 252 1.84 3.21 2.61
CA ASP A 252 1.58 2.16 1.62
C ASP A 252 2.70 1.13 1.51
N THR A 253 3.91 1.49 1.93
CA THR A 253 5.12 0.69 1.73
C THR A 253 5.72 0.19 3.06
N TYR A 254 6.77 0.81 3.56
CA TYR A 254 7.57 0.25 4.67
C TYR A 254 7.64 1.15 5.90
N GLY A 255 6.82 2.20 6.00
CA GLY A 255 6.74 3.08 7.17
C GLY A 255 8.06 3.80 7.50
N GLY A 256 8.88 4.08 6.50
CA GLY A 256 10.17 4.75 6.66
C GLY A 256 11.36 3.80 6.94
N ALA A 257 11.13 2.48 7.06
CA ALA A 257 12.20 1.52 7.31
C ALA A 257 13.06 1.20 6.07
N ALA A 258 12.58 1.55 4.88
CA ALA A 258 13.30 1.41 3.62
C ALA A 258 13.16 2.69 2.78
N PRO A 259 14.06 2.92 1.80
CA PRO A 259 13.93 4.00 0.82
C PRO A 259 12.62 3.89 0.03
N HIS A 260 12.21 5.01 -0.57
CA HIS A 260 11.05 5.10 -1.47
C HIS A 260 11.44 5.88 -2.73
N GLY A 261 10.97 5.44 -3.89
CA GLY A 261 11.26 6.10 -5.17
C GLY A 261 10.40 7.33 -5.45
N GLY A 262 9.34 7.56 -4.69
CA GLY A 262 8.44 8.71 -4.82
C GLY A 262 7.15 8.42 -5.61
N GLY A 263 7.09 7.35 -6.40
CA GLY A 263 5.91 6.98 -7.20
C GLY A 263 4.75 6.46 -6.33
N ALA A 264 3.55 7.03 -6.49
CA ALA A 264 2.34 6.52 -5.89
C ALA A 264 1.82 5.29 -6.65
N PHE A 265 1.07 4.42 -5.96
CA PHE A 265 0.49 3.20 -6.53
C PHE A 265 -0.96 3.40 -6.98
N SER A 266 -1.83 3.89 -6.08
CA SER A 266 -3.27 4.00 -6.33
C SER A 266 -3.57 4.88 -7.53
N GLY A 267 -4.62 4.50 -8.27
CA GLY A 267 -5.05 5.18 -9.48
C GLY A 267 -4.29 4.81 -10.75
N LYS A 268 -3.27 3.97 -10.67
CA LYS A 268 -2.43 3.54 -11.79
C LYS A 268 -2.69 2.07 -12.13
N ASP A 269 -2.92 1.77 -13.42
CA ASP A 269 -2.94 0.40 -13.93
C ASP A 269 -1.53 -0.22 -13.89
N PRO A 270 -1.38 -1.57 -13.98
CA PRO A 270 -0.09 -2.24 -13.78
C PRO A 270 0.94 -2.04 -14.90
N THR A 271 0.66 -1.28 -15.94
CA THR A 271 1.65 -0.90 -16.94
C THR A 271 2.59 0.20 -16.45
N LYS A 272 2.17 0.94 -15.41
CA LYS A 272 3.00 1.94 -14.75
C LYS A 272 3.99 1.26 -13.82
N VAL A 273 5.27 1.38 -14.14
CA VAL A 273 6.37 0.76 -13.38
C VAL A 273 6.46 1.24 -11.94
N ASP A 274 6.00 2.45 -11.63
CA ASP A 274 5.86 2.94 -10.25
C ASP A 274 5.14 1.93 -9.35
N ARG A 275 4.10 1.29 -9.88
CA ARG A 275 3.32 0.28 -9.18
C ARG A 275 3.89 -1.12 -9.39
N SER A 276 3.96 -1.58 -10.62
CA SER A 276 4.30 -2.97 -10.94
C SER A 276 5.73 -3.34 -10.55
N ALA A 277 6.70 -2.46 -10.78
CA ALA A 277 8.09 -2.73 -10.43
C ALA A 277 8.36 -2.60 -8.91
N ALA A 278 7.60 -1.77 -8.18
CA ALA A 278 7.65 -1.78 -6.72
C ALA A 278 7.13 -3.10 -6.15
N TYR A 279 6.06 -3.66 -6.73
CA TYR A 279 5.56 -4.98 -6.36
C TYR A 279 6.55 -6.09 -6.71
N ALA A 280 7.18 -6.04 -7.89
CA ALA A 280 8.23 -6.98 -8.26
C ALA A 280 9.45 -6.89 -7.33
N ALA A 281 9.91 -5.69 -7.01
CA ALA A 281 11.01 -5.49 -6.07
C ALA A 281 10.69 -6.06 -4.67
N ARG A 282 9.45 -5.88 -4.18
CA ARG A 282 8.98 -6.51 -2.93
C ARG A 282 8.99 -8.03 -3.03
N TYR A 283 8.46 -8.58 -4.11
CA TYR A 283 8.42 -10.01 -4.36
C TYR A 283 9.81 -10.64 -4.32
N LEU A 284 10.77 -10.04 -5.02
CA LEU A 284 12.16 -10.49 -5.03
C LEU A 284 12.81 -10.41 -3.65
N ALA A 285 12.72 -9.26 -2.97
CA ALA A 285 13.31 -9.06 -1.65
C ALA A 285 12.74 -10.04 -0.63
N LYS A 286 11.42 -10.29 -0.66
CA LYS A 286 10.76 -11.24 0.23
C LYS A 286 11.24 -12.68 0.01
N ASN A 287 11.38 -13.10 -1.24
CA ASN A 287 11.87 -14.43 -1.57
C ASN A 287 13.35 -14.63 -1.17
N VAL A 288 14.21 -13.62 -1.31
CA VAL A 288 15.59 -13.65 -0.84
C VAL A 288 15.64 -13.91 0.67
N VAL A 289 14.86 -13.16 1.46
CA VAL A 289 14.84 -13.33 2.93
C VAL A 289 14.20 -14.66 3.33
N ALA A 290 13.12 -15.06 2.68
CA ALA A 290 12.44 -16.33 2.94
C ALA A 290 13.32 -17.55 2.59
N ALA A 291 14.14 -17.45 1.54
CA ALA A 291 15.12 -18.48 1.18
C ALA A 291 16.26 -18.62 2.19
N GLY A 292 16.40 -17.69 3.13
CA GLY A 292 17.49 -17.70 4.11
C GLY A 292 18.80 -17.11 3.57
N LEU A 293 18.74 -16.42 2.44
CA LEU A 293 19.91 -15.81 1.79
C LEU A 293 20.35 -14.50 2.45
N ALA A 294 19.45 -13.86 3.19
CA ALA A 294 19.74 -12.70 4.05
C ALA A 294 18.67 -12.58 5.15
N ASP A 295 18.97 -11.90 6.25
CA ASP A 295 17.98 -11.54 7.27
C ASP A 295 17.22 -10.26 6.90
N ARG A 296 17.82 -9.44 6.03
CA ARG A 296 17.27 -8.18 5.54
C ARG A 296 17.71 -7.96 4.10
N CYS A 297 16.79 -7.56 3.25
CA CYS A 297 17.08 -7.31 1.83
C CYS A 297 16.29 -6.10 1.34
N THR A 298 17.01 -5.17 0.67
CA THR A 298 16.40 -4.07 -0.09
C THR A 298 16.84 -4.19 -1.54
N ILE A 299 15.87 -4.07 -2.46
CA ILE A 299 16.11 -4.12 -3.90
C ILE A 299 15.64 -2.82 -4.52
N GLN A 300 16.47 -2.20 -5.35
CA GLN A 300 16.09 -1.08 -6.20
C GLN A 300 16.04 -1.52 -7.66
N LEU A 301 14.95 -1.17 -8.34
CA LEU A 301 14.82 -1.25 -9.79
C LEU A 301 14.75 0.16 -10.37
N SER A 302 15.36 0.38 -11.54
CA SER A 302 15.26 1.66 -12.24
C SER A 302 14.92 1.46 -13.71
N TYR A 303 14.10 2.37 -14.25
CA TYR A 303 13.64 2.32 -15.64
C TYR A 303 13.82 3.68 -16.33
N ALA A 304 13.94 3.64 -17.66
CA ALA A 304 13.81 4.80 -18.53
C ALA A 304 12.58 4.67 -19.42
N ILE A 305 11.92 5.77 -19.72
CA ILE A 305 10.77 5.79 -20.61
C ILE A 305 11.09 5.12 -21.97
N GLY A 306 10.19 4.26 -22.40
CA GLY A 306 10.30 3.55 -23.69
C GLY A 306 11.35 2.41 -23.72
N VAL A 307 12.03 2.11 -22.60
CA VAL A 307 12.97 1.00 -22.48
C VAL A 307 12.32 -0.16 -21.75
N SER A 308 12.41 -1.38 -22.34
CA SER A 308 11.72 -2.57 -21.81
C SER A 308 12.46 -3.26 -20.65
N ARG A 309 13.75 -3.06 -20.52
CA ARG A 309 14.55 -3.65 -19.43
C ARG A 309 14.88 -2.63 -18.36
N PRO A 310 15.07 -3.04 -17.10
CA PRO A 310 15.58 -2.14 -16.08
C PRO A 310 16.98 -1.62 -16.47
N LEU A 311 17.26 -0.35 -16.17
CA LEU A 311 18.58 0.25 -16.35
C LEU A 311 19.57 -0.29 -15.32
N SER A 312 19.08 -0.55 -14.11
CA SER A 312 19.87 -1.16 -13.03
C SER A 312 18.98 -1.96 -12.09
N VAL A 313 19.58 -3.00 -11.51
CA VAL A 313 19.08 -3.76 -10.39
C VAL A 313 20.14 -3.68 -9.29
N TYR A 314 19.77 -3.13 -8.14
CA TYR A 314 20.64 -3.01 -6.98
C TYR A 314 20.07 -3.84 -5.83
N VAL A 315 20.92 -4.59 -5.14
CA VAL A 315 20.57 -5.39 -3.96
C VAL A 315 21.45 -4.96 -2.79
N GLU A 316 20.84 -4.76 -1.64
CA GLU A 316 21.52 -4.47 -0.36
C GLU A 316 21.02 -5.46 0.68
N THR A 317 21.93 -6.22 1.28
CA THR A 317 21.65 -7.22 2.33
C THR A 317 22.09 -6.77 3.72
N TYR A 318 22.60 -5.55 3.85
CA TYR A 318 23.03 -4.95 5.13
C TYR A 318 24.06 -5.79 5.89
N GLY A 319 24.91 -6.50 5.16
CA GLY A 319 25.92 -7.40 5.72
C GLY A 319 25.34 -8.68 6.33
N THR A 320 24.07 -9.01 6.05
CA THR A 320 23.41 -10.25 6.50
C THR A 320 23.35 -11.33 5.41
N GLY A 321 23.83 -10.99 4.20
CA GLY A 321 23.84 -11.88 3.05
C GLY A 321 24.80 -13.07 3.24
N VAL A 322 24.35 -14.27 2.86
CA VAL A 322 25.17 -15.49 2.86
C VAL A 322 25.88 -15.73 1.53
N VAL A 323 25.56 -14.94 0.52
CA VAL A 323 26.20 -14.91 -0.80
C VAL A 323 26.44 -13.45 -1.20
N PRO A 324 27.41 -13.16 -2.11
CA PRO A 324 27.64 -11.81 -2.61
C PRO A 324 26.40 -11.24 -3.33
N GLU A 325 26.15 -9.93 -3.16
CA GLU A 325 25.00 -9.23 -3.74
C GLU A 325 25.00 -9.26 -5.28
N ASP A 326 26.16 -9.18 -5.95
CA ASP A 326 26.28 -9.27 -7.40
C ASP A 326 25.80 -10.63 -7.93
N ARG A 327 26.06 -11.70 -7.21
CA ARG A 327 25.55 -13.04 -7.52
C ARG A 327 24.03 -13.11 -7.32
N LEU A 328 23.50 -12.48 -6.27
CA LEU A 328 22.05 -12.35 -6.08
C LEU A 328 21.40 -11.61 -7.25
N VAL A 329 21.95 -10.48 -7.67
CA VAL A 329 21.45 -9.71 -8.82
C VAL A 329 21.38 -10.58 -10.07
N THR A 330 22.47 -11.29 -10.39
CA THR A 330 22.52 -12.16 -11.56
C THR A 330 21.41 -13.23 -11.54
N VAL A 331 21.31 -13.95 -10.43
CA VAL A 331 20.30 -15.03 -10.30
C VAL A 331 18.87 -14.49 -10.33
N LEU A 332 18.60 -13.37 -9.69
CA LEU A 332 17.26 -12.76 -9.69
C LEU A 332 16.85 -12.33 -11.10
N CYS A 333 17.78 -11.76 -11.90
CA CYS A 333 17.52 -11.39 -13.30
C CYS A 333 17.36 -12.60 -14.23
N ASP A 334 18.01 -13.72 -13.91
CA ASP A 334 17.86 -14.96 -14.68
C ASP A 334 16.52 -15.68 -14.38
N LEU A 335 16.01 -15.55 -13.15
CA LEU A 335 14.77 -16.20 -12.70
C LEU A 335 13.50 -15.42 -13.06
N VAL A 336 13.58 -14.10 -13.18
CA VAL A 336 12.39 -13.25 -13.39
C VAL A 336 12.66 -12.23 -14.49
N ASP A 337 11.79 -12.23 -15.48
CA ASP A 337 11.77 -11.18 -16.50
C ASP A 337 11.26 -9.88 -15.87
N LEU A 338 12.16 -8.93 -15.67
CA LEU A 338 11.89 -7.62 -15.08
C LEU A 338 11.46 -6.56 -16.11
N SER A 339 11.12 -6.95 -17.33
CA SER A 339 10.43 -6.05 -18.27
C SER A 339 9.03 -5.70 -17.72
N PRO A 340 8.45 -4.55 -18.09
CA PRO A 340 7.09 -4.17 -17.64
C PRO A 340 6.05 -5.26 -17.95
N ARG A 341 6.15 -5.90 -19.12
CA ARG A 341 5.29 -7.05 -19.50
C ARG A 341 5.59 -8.26 -18.63
N GLY A 342 6.85 -8.66 -18.52
CA GLY A 342 7.27 -9.83 -17.74
C GLY A 342 6.79 -9.75 -16.29
N ILE A 343 6.90 -8.60 -15.66
CA ILE A 343 6.38 -8.36 -14.30
C ILE A 343 4.86 -8.57 -14.24
N ARG A 344 4.09 -7.96 -15.16
CA ARG A 344 2.63 -8.08 -15.17
C ARG A 344 2.17 -9.52 -15.36
N GLU A 345 2.81 -10.26 -16.26
CA GLU A 345 2.51 -11.67 -16.52
C GLU A 345 2.91 -12.55 -15.32
N HIS A 346 4.14 -12.40 -14.82
CA HIS A 346 4.66 -13.18 -13.70
C HIS A 346 3.81 -13.01 -12.43
N LEU A 347 3.44 -11.77 -12.09
CA LEU A 347 2.62 -11.46 -10.92
C LEU A 347 1.11 -11.44 -11.19
N SER A 348 0.68 -11.70 -12.44
CA SER A 348 -0.73 -11.73 -12.85
C SER A 348 -1.48 -10.44 -12.50
N LEU A 349 -0.88 -9.28 -12.80
CA LEU A 349 -1.37 -7.98 -12.36
C LEU A 349 -2.51 -7.38 -13.20
N SER A 350 -2.77 -7.89 -14.41
CA SER A 350 -3.85 -7.39 -15.29
C SER A 350 -5.23 -7.91 -14.85
N ARG A 351 -5.59 -7.66 -13.58
CA ARG A 351 -6.82 -8.13 -12.91
C ARG A 351 -7.39 -7.03 -12.01
N PRO A 352 -8.69 -7.06 -11.67
CA PRO A 352 -9.31 -6.12 -10.73
C PRO A 352 -9.00 -6.50 -9.27
N ILE A 353 -7.78 -6.23 -8.82
CA ILE A 353 -7.26 -6.63 -7.50
C ILE A 353 -6.80 -5.42 -6.66
N TYR A 354 -7.01 -4.20 -7.13
CA TYR A 354 -6.36 -3.01 -6.61
C TYR A 354 -7.14 -2.28 -5.53
N ALA A 355 -8.46 -2.19 -5.61
CA ALA A 355 -9.27 -1.49 -4.62
C ALA A 355 -9.02 -1.95 -3.16
N ARG A 356 -8.75 -3.23 -2.95
CA ARG A 356 -8.43 -3.83 -1.64
C ARG A 356 -7.02 -3.48 -1.14
N THR A 357 -6.14 -2.97 -2.00
CA THR A 357 -4.77 -2.60 -1.63
C THR A 357 -4.66 -1.18 -1.09
N ALA A 358 -5.70 -0.37 -1.30
CA ALA A 358 -5.68 1.07 -1.03
C ALA A 358 -5.55 1.44 0.46
N ALA A 359 -5.74 0.50 1.39
CA ALA A 359 -5.58 0.75 2.82
C ALA A 359 -4.84 -0.40 3.51
N TYR A 360 -4.23 -0.08 4.67
CA TYR A 360 -3.50 -1.03 5.53
C TYR A 360 -2.25 -1.64 4.88
N GLY A 361 -1.61 -0.90 3.97
CA GLY A 361 -0.37 -1.28 3.29
C GLY A 361 -0.56 -2.21 2.10
N HIS A 362 0.29 -2.02 1.09
CA HIS A 362 0.34 -2.88 -0.10
C HIS A 362 1.17 -4.15 0.13
N PHE A 363 1.99 -4.16 1.19
CA PHE A 363 2.92 -5.25 1.51
C PHE A 363 2.59 -5.90 2.85
N GLY A 364 3.07 -7.15 3.03
CA GLY A 364 2.85 -7.91 4.26
C GLY A 364 1.45 -8.51 4.39
N ARG A 365 0.69 -8.57 3.30
CA ARG A 365 -0.67 -9.14 3.25
C ARG A 365 -0.60 -10.64 2.88
N PRO A 366 -1.61 -11.45 3.25
CA PRO A 366 -1.73 -12.79 2.67
C PRO A 366 -2.04 -12.70 1.18
N VAL A 367 -1.62 -13.71 0.44
CA VAL A 367 -2.04 -13.88 -0.97
C VAL A 367 -3.48 -14.33 -1.00
N ASP A 368 -4.33 -13.63 -1.75
CA ASP A 368 -5.74 -13.99 -1.89
C ASP A 368 -5.93 -15.11 -2.94
N ALA A 369 -6.99 -15.89 -2.79
CA ALA A 369 -7.30 -17.01 -3.70
C ALA A 369 -7.56 -16.56 -5.15
N ASP A 370 -8.03 -15.32 -5.35
CA ASP A 370 -8.27 -14.71 -6.66
C ASP A 370 -7.04 -14.03 -7.27
N GLY A 371 -5.88 -14.11 -6.62
CA GLY A 371 -4.61 -13.55 -7.06
C GLY A 371 -4.29 -12.15 -6.53
N GLY A 372 -5.10 -11.60 -5.64
CA GLY A 372 -4.76 -10.38 -4.89
C GLY A 372 -3.47 -10.58 -4.09
N PHE A 373 -2.65 -9.54 -3.99
CA PHE A 373 -1.33 -9.56 -3.33
C PHE A 373 -0.39 -10.66 -3.85
N SER A 374 -0.44 -10.99 -5.14
CA SER A 374 0.40 -12.02 -5.78
C SER A 374 1.91 -11.80 -5.58
N TRP A 375 2.35 -10.57 -5.37
CA TRP A 375 3.73 -10.20 -5.04
C TRP A 375 4.19 -10.62 -3.64
N GLU A 376 3.29 -11.19 -2.85
CA GLU A 376 3.62 -11.79 -1.54
C GLU A 376 3.87 -13.31 -1.62
N ARG A 377 3.82 -13.93 -2.81
CA ARG A 377 4.14 -15.36 -3.00
C ARG A 377 5.60 -15.66 -2.66
N LEU A 378 5.86 -16.92 -2.27
CA LEU A 378 7.17 -17.44 -1.90
C LEU A 378 7.66 -18.53 -2.88
N ASP A 379 7.20 -18.49 -4.10
CA ASP A 379 7.44 -19.52 -5.14
C ASP A 379 8.82 -19.46 -5.79
N LEU A 380 9.66 -18.45 -5.51
CA LEU A 380 11.07 -18.42 -5.92
C LEU A 380 12.02 -19.06 -4.90
N VAL A 381 11.59 -19.41 -3.70
CA VAL A 381 12.46 -19.87 -2.61
C VAL A 381 13.32 -21.06 -3.01
N ASP A 382 12.72 -22.09 -3.60
CA ASP A 382 13.43 -23.31 -3.98
C ASP A 382 14.38 -23.08 -5.16
N ALA A 383 13.96 -22.28 -6.16
CA ALA A 383 14.80 -21.90 -7.28
C ALA A 383 16.04 -21.09 -6.84
N LEU A 384 15.86 -20.14 -5.92
CA LEU A 384 16.96 -19.35 -5.33
C LEU A 384 17.94 -20.23 -4.57
N LYS A 385 17.46 -21.15 -3.73
CA LYS A 385 18.32 -22.09 -3.02
C LYS A 385 19.10 -22.98 -3.98
N SER A 386 18.46 -23.46 -5.04
CA SER A 386 19.12 -24.33 -6.04
C SER A 386 20.18 -23.61 -6.85
N ALA A 387 19.98 -22.33 -7.16
CA ALA A 387 20.92 -21.54 -7.98
C ALA A 387 22.11 -20.98 -7.18
N LEU A 388 21.97 -20.87 -5.85
CA LEU A 388 22.92 -20.19 -4.97
C LEU A 388 23.63 -21.10 -3.94
N ASN A 389 23.28 -22.37 -3.89
CA ASN A 389 23.96 -23.40 -3.08
C ASN A 389 25.24 -23.93 -3.72
#